data_31e7dae034f3f8c19d45e5084bc3779a
#
_entry.id   31e7dae034f3f8c19d45e5084bc3779a
#
_cell.length_a   1.000
_cell.length_b   1.000
_cell.length_c   1.000
_cell.angle_alpha   90.00
_cell.angle_beta   90.00
_cell.angle_gamma   90.00
#
_symmetry.space_group_name_H-M   'P 1'
#
loop_
_entity.id
_entity.type
_entity.pdbx_description
1 polymer ?
#
loop_
_entity_poly.entity_id
_entity_poly.type
_entity_poly.pdbx_seq_one_letter_code
_entity_poly.pdbx_strand_id
1 'polypeptide(L)'
;NTEKGNVRVKVKIMKDKMDTFDNVPVLTGYGGADHGAYMLPEEGDIVRLTFLGGDFRHPYVTGCRFPESSKFVENMYQKENLKKAFLAKNGSGVFFSGEKGKECIEVSGSENMAWKLEEEKQRTTVGDKEEKNLLLLDKKNGKAQIVSQSSIRLECGKSSLELKKDGTIVLQCEQLKLEAKTVQIQGRTKVQIKGQELTLEGTTGVSLAGKGQVKVSSKGPLKLSGAMIHLN
;
A
#
# COMPACT_ATOMS: atom_id res chain seq x y z
N ASN A 1 -22.91 -11.48 -22.62
CA ASN A 1 -24.22 -11.74 -22.01
C ASN A 1 -24.02 -12.75 -20.89
N THR A 2 -24.16 -12.32 -19.65
CA THR A 2 -23.92 -13.15 -18.45
C THR A 2 -25.23 -13.53 -17.77
N GLU A 3 -26.18 -14.11 -18.50
CA GLU A 3 -27.36 -14.64 -17.85
C GLU A 3 -27.04 -15.96 -17.14
N LYS A 4 -27.17 -15.97 -15.82
CA LYS A 4 -27.06 -17.14 -14.92
C LYS A 4 -25.77 -17.96 -15.05
N GLY A 5 -24.61 -17.31 -14.96
CA GLY A 5 -23.34 -18.00 -14.83
C GLY A 5 -22.77 -18.60 -16.13
N ASN A 6 -23.42 -18.44 -17.27
CA ASN A 6 -22.88 -18.83 -18.57
C ASN A 6 -22.22 -17.63 -19.25
N VAL A 7 -20.88 -17.64 -19.30
CA VAL A 7 -20.12 -16.63 -20.01
C VAL A 7 -20.22 -16.90 -21.52
N ARG A 8 -20.96 -16.04 -22.22
CA ARG A 8 -21.20 -16.17 -23.65
C ARG A 8 -21.04 -14.82 -24.33
N VAL A 9 -20.50 -14.83 -25.55
CA VAL A 9 -20.26 -13.65 -26.36
C VAL A 9 -20.94 -13.77 -27.72
N LYS A 10 -21.21 -12.63 -28.37
CA LYS A 10 -21.59 -12.58 -29.76
C LYS A 10 -20.35 -12.32 -30.62
N VAL A 11 -20.11 -13.17 -31.61
CA VAL A 11 -18.94 -13.09 -32.48
C VAL A 11 -19.39 -12.84 -33.92
N LYS A 12 -18.77 -11.84 -34.55
CA LYS A 12 -18.97 -11.53 -35.97
C LYS A 12 -17.77 -11.98 -36.79
N ILE A 13 -18.00 -12.66 -37.89
CA ILE A 13 -16.92 -13.09 -38.79
C ILE A 13 -16.37 -11.90 -39.57
N MET A 14 -15.04 -11.76 -39.63
CA MET A 14 -14.37 -10.60 -40.24
C MET A 14 -14.45 -10.58 -41.78
N LYS A 15 -14.60 -11.74 -42.43
CA LYS A 15 -14.55 -11.85 -43.91
C LYS A 15 -15.89 -11.73 -44.59
N ASP A 16 -16.97 -12.16 -43.96
CA ASP A 16 -18.30 -12.18 -44.55
C ASP A 16 -19.26 -11.26 -43.78
N LYS A 17 -20.01 -10.44 -44.53
CA LYS A 17 -20.88 -9.41 -43.94
C LYS A 17 -22.07 -9.96 -43.17
N MET A 18 -22.30 -11.29 -43.11
CA MET A 18 -23.57 -11.85 -42.68
C MET A 18 -23.51 -12.92 -41.58
N ASP A 19 -22.34 -13.50 -41.26
CA ASP A 19 -22.29 -14.57 -40.27
C ASP A 19 -21.95 -14.05 -38.88
N THR A 20 -22.93 -14.13 -38.00
CA THR A 20 -22.75 -13.88 -36.59
C THR A 20 -23.10 -15.15 -35.80
N PHE A 21 -22.24 -15.48 -34.83
CA PHE A 21 -22.53 -16.48 -33.86
C PHE A 21 -22.99 -15.83 -32.57
N ASP A 22 -24.20 -16.12 -32.14
CA ASP A 22 -24.77 -15.68 -30.88
C ASP A 22 -24.51 -16.70 -29.78
N ASN A 23 -24.38 -16.26 -28.54
CA ASN A 23 -24.25 -17.12 -27.38
C ASN A 23 -23.05 -18.10 -27.42
N VAL A 24 -21.93 -17.66 -27.94
CA VAL A 24 -20.70 -18.46 -28.03
C VAL A 24 -20.03 -18.55 -26.65
N PRO A 25 -19.82 -19.76 -26.10
CA PRO A 25 -19.10 -19.89 -24.83
C PRO A 25 -17.62 -19.50 -24.98
N VAL A 26 -17.07 -18.92 -23.90
CA VAL A 26 -15.65 -18.59 -23.82
C VAL A 26 -14.95 -19.63 -22.96
N LEU A 27 -13.94 -20.31 -23.52
CA LEU A 27 -13.11 -21.24 -22.76
C LEU A 27 -12.07 -20.50 -21.93
N THR A 28 -11.86 -20.99 -20.72
CA THR A 28 -10.75 -20.56 -19.85
C THR A 28 -9.79 -21.73 -19.64
N GLY A 29 -8.51 -21.43 -19.40
CA GLY A 29 -7.52 -22.45 -19.06
C GLY A 29 -7.67 -23.06 -17.67
N TYR A 30 -8.47 -22.42 -16.80
CA TYR A 30 -8.72 -22.87 -15.44
C TYR A 30 -10.09 -22.37 -14.98
N GLY A 31 -11.01 -23.27 -14.64
CA GLY A 31 -12.36 -22.92 -14.18
C GLY A 31 -13.12 -24.09 -13.62
N GLY A 32 -13.99 -23.84 -12.67
CA GLY A 32 -14.91 -24.78 -12.04
C GLY A 32 -16.14 -24.06 -11.50
N ALA A 33 -16.91 -24.71 -10.61
CA ALA A 33 -18.16 -24.16 -10.09
C ALA A 33 -17.94 -22.85 -9.32
N ASP A 34 -16.88 -22.81 -8.48
CA ASP A 34 -16.66 -21.72 -7.54
C ASP A 34 -15.25 -21.10 -7.68
N HIS A 35 -14.52 -21.41 -8.75
CA HIS A 35 -13.16 -20.91 -8.98
C HIS A 35 -12.83 -20.85 -10.46
N GLY A 36 -11.83 -20.00 -10.81
CA GLY A 36 -11.37 -19.91 -12.19
C GLY A 36 -10.57 -18.66 -12.52
N ALA A 37 -10.05 -18.64 -13.75
CA ALA A 37 -9.49 -17.45 -14.36
C ALA A 37 -10.58 -16.75 -15.17
N TYR A 38 -11.01 -15.58 -14.71
CA TYR A 38 -12.07 -14.80 -15.35
C TYR A 38 -11.47 -13.67 -16.18
N MET A 39 -11.18 -13.99 -17.46
CA MET A 39 -10.61 -13.06 -18.44
C MET A 39 -11.45 -13.15 -19.72
N LEU A 40 -12.39 -12.25 -19.88
CA LEU A 40 -13.27 -12.22 -21.04
C LEU A 40 -12.73 -11.25 -22.10
N PRO A 41 -12.99 -11.55 -23.41
CA PRO A 41 -12.77 -10.59 -24.46
C PRO A 41 -13.62 -9.33 -24.24
N GLU A 42 -13.05 -8.18 -24.55
CA GLU A 42 -13.75 -6.91 -24.59
C GLU A 42 -14.50 -6.74 -25.93
N GLU A 43 -15.48 -5.86 -25.93
CA GLU A 43 -16.15 -5.52 -27.18
C GLU A 43 -15.17 -4.90 -28.17
N GLY A 44 -15.12 -5.46 -29.39
CA GLY A 44 -14.17 -5.09 -30.43
C GLY A 44 -12.90 -5.93 -30.49
N ASP A 45 -12.68 -6.82 -29.52
CA ASP A 45 -11.53 -7.72 -29.54
C ASP A 45 -11.63 -8.77 -30.67
N ILE A 46 -10.49 -9.14 -31.23
CA ILE A 46 -10.37 -10.21 -32.20
C ILE A 46 -10.23 -11.52 -31.48
N VAL A 47 -11.20 -12.43 -31.65
CA VAL A 47 -11.20 -13.74 -31.00
C VAL A 47 -10.99 -14.87 -31.99
N ARG A 48 -10.45 -15.97 -31.51
CA ARG A 48 -10.33 -17.23 -32.25
C ARG A 48 -11.52 -18.13 -31.92
N LEU A 49 -12.26 -18.55 -32.97
CA LEU A 49 -13.30 -19.58 -32.85
C LEU A 49 -12.71 -20.95 -33.16
N THR A 50 -13.15 -21.94 -32.39
CA THR A 50 -12.91 -23.37 -32.63
C THR A 50 -14.25 -24.09 -32.58
N PHE A 51 -14.43 -25.12 -33.39
CA PHE A 51 -15.68 -25.87 -33.50
C PHE A 51 -15.45 -27.29 -32.97
N LEU A 52 -16.27 -27.72 -32.03
CA LEU A 52 -16.17 -29.03 -31.40
C LEU A 52 -16.44 -30.12 -32.44
N GLY A 53 -15.53 -31.07 -32.62
CA GLY A 53 -15.62 -32.13 -33.62
C GLY A 53 -15.77 -31.65 -35.06
N GLY A 54 -15.47 -30.38 -35.37
CA GLY A 54 -15.63 -29.74 -36.68
C GLY A 54 -17.10 -29.29 -36.96
N ASP A 55 -17.98 -29.41 -36.00
CA ASP A 55 -19.38 -29.00 -36.15
C ASP A 55 -19.56 -27.50 -35.94
N PHE A 56 -19.87 -26.77 -37.00
CA PHE A 56 -20.10 -25.32 -36.98
C PHE A 56 -21.23 -24.83 -36.07
N ARG A 57 -22.11 -25.76 -35.62
CA ARG A 57 -23.18 -25.44 -34.68
C ARG A 57 -22.70 -25.31 -33.24
N HIS A 58 -21.47 -25.74 -32.94
CA HIS A 58 -20.91 -25.74 -31.60
C HIS A 58 -19.57 -24.93 -31.56
N PRO A 59 -19.63 -23.61 -31.75
CA PRO A 59 -18.48 -22.74 -31.67
C PRO A 59 -18.06 -22.47 -30.22
N TYR A 60 -16.75 -22.31 -30.00
CA TYR A 60 -16.14 -21.85 -28.76
C TYR A 60 -15.11 -20.77 -29.03
N VAL A 61 -15.05 -19.74 -28.19
CA VAL A 61 -13.91 -18.81 -28.17
C VAL A 61 -12.79 -19.46 -27.37
N THR A 62 -11.63 -19.62 -28.01
CA THR A 62 -10.45 -20.27 -27.41
C THR A 62 -9.29 -19.33 -27.13
N GLY A 63 -9.45 -18.04 -27.37
CA GLY A 63 -8.45 -17.01 -27.09
C GLY A 63 -8.65 -15.75 -27.91
N CYS A 64 -7.81 -14.76 -27.63
CA CYS A 64 -7.79 -13.48 -28.34
C CYS A 64 -6.49 -13.33 -29.13
N ARG A 65 -6.55 -12.54 -30.18
CA ARG A 65 -5.38 -12.11 -30.96
C ARG A 65 -5.22 -10.60 -30.84
N PHE A 66 -4.01 -10.15 -30.61
CA PHE A 66 -3.73 -8.72 -30.67
C PHE A 66 -3.95 -8.21 -32.11
N PRO A 67 -4.60 -7.04 -32.30
CA PRO A 67 -4.63 -6.38 -33.58
C PRO A 67 -3.22 -5.89 -33.99
N GLU A 68 -2.97 -5.74 -35.29
CA GLU A 68 -1.67 -5.29 -35.80
C GLU A 68 -1.28 -3.89 -35.29
N SER A 69 -2.26 -3.05 -34.97
CA SER A 69 -2.09 -1.70 -34.40
C SER A 69 -2.07 -1.68 -32.87
N SER A 70 -1.78 -2.80 -32.21
CA SER A 70 -1.78 -2.86 -30.75
C SER A 70 -0.64 -2.07 -30.12
N LYS A 71 -0.94 -0.91 -29.56
CA LYS A 71 0.01 -0.10 -28.77
C LYS A 71 0.53 -0.86 -27.54
N PHE A 72 -0.28 -1.75 -26.97
CA PHE A 72 0.17 -2.59 -25.85
C PHE A 72 1.31 -3.50 -26.29
N VAL A 73 1.18 -4.19 -27.44
CA VAL A 73 2.24 -5.06 -27.99
C VAL A 73 3.47 -4.23 -28.35
N GLU A 74 3.30 -3.08 -28.98
CA GLU A 74 4.39 -2.16 -29.33
C GLU A 74 5.21 -1.74 -28.09
N ASN A 75 4.54 -1.36 -27.01
CA ASN A 75 5.18 -0.96 -25.75
C ASN A 75 5.86 -2.14 -25.02
N MET A 76 5.34 -3.34 -25.17
CA MET A 76 5.85 -4.55 -24.51
C MET A 76 6.94 -5.25 -25.32
N TYR A 77 6.97 -5.04 -26.63
CA TYR A 77 7.88 -5.75 -27.51
C TYR A 77 9.35 -5.47 -27.20
N GLN A 78 10.11 -6.54 -27.08
CA GLN A 78 11.56 -6.55 -26.99
C GLN A 78 12.08 -7.81 -27.65
N LYS A 79 13.26 -7.74 -28.27
CA LYS A 79 13.89 -8.88 -28.93
C LYS A 79 14.11 -10.05 -27.97
N GLU A 80 14.53 -9.75 -26.75
CA GLU A 80 14.83 -10.72 -25.68
C GLU A 80 13.58 -11.22 -24.94
N ASN A 81 12.40 -10.64 -25.21
CA ASN A 81 11.11 -10.99 -24.59
C ASN A 81 11.13 -11.00 -23.04
N LEU A 82 11.83 -10.04 -22.44
CA LEU A 82 12.04 -9.95 -20.99
C LEU A 82 10.87 -9.31 -20.23
N LYS A 83 9.92 -8.67 -20.94
CA LYS A 83 8.73 -8.07 -20.34
C LYS A 83 7.54 -9.01 -20.41
N LYS A 84 6.78 -9.08 -19.33
CA LYS A 84 5.48 -9.76 -19.25
C LYS A 84 4.49 -8.88 -18.52
N ALA A 85 3.20 -8.95 -18.90
CA ALA A 85 2.17 -8.22 -18.19
C ALA A 85 0.79 -8.89 -18.32
N PHE A 86 -0.03 -8.66 -17.29
CA PHE A 86 -1.48 -8.77 -17.34
C PHE A 86 -2.03 -7.37 -17.15
N LEU A 87 -2.68 -6.81 -18.15
CA LEU A 87 -3.17 -5.44 -18.13
C LEU A 87 -4.66 -5.42 -18.46
N ALA A 88 -5.45 -4.86 -17.56
CA ALA A 88 -6.86 -4.59 -17.81
C ALA A 88 -7.03 -3.35 -18.70
N LYS A 89 -8.19 -3.21 -19.34
CA LYS A 89 -8.52 -2.11 -20.26
C LYS A 89 -8.39 -0.71 -19.62
N ASN A 90 -8.63 -0.61 -18.32
CA ASN A 90 -8.47 0.63 -17.55
C ASN A 90 -7.03 0.96 -17.17
N GLY A 91 -6.04 0.12 -17.54
CA GLY A 91 -4.64 0.31 -17.23
C GLY A 91 -4.17 -0.28 -15.88
N SER A 92 -5.07 -0.91 -15.10
CA SER A 92 -4.65 -1.66 -13.91
C SER A 92 -4.01 -2.99 -14.31
N GLY A 93 -2.96 -3.41 -13.62
CA GLY A 93 -2.33 -4.66 -14.01
C GLY A 93 -1.15 -5.10 -13.17
N VAL A 94 -0.55 -6.19 -13.62
CA VAL A 94 0.70 -6.74 -13.09
C VAL A 94 1.73 -6.75 -14.19
N PHE A 95 2.89 -6.20 -13.91
CA PHE A 95 4.00 -6.07 -14.84
C PHE A 95 5.26 -6.73 -14.28
N PHE A 96 6.00 -7.40 -15.15
CA PHE A 96 7.29 -8.02 -14.86
C PHE A 96 8.32 -7.51 -15.86
N SER A 97 9.49 -7.13 -15.39
CA SER A 97 10.66 -6.84 -16.23
C SER A 97 11.85 -7.67 -15.77
N GLY A 98 12.44 -8.40 -16.71
CA GLY A 98 13.72 -9.07 -16.54
C GLY A 98 14.88 -8.34 -17.22
N GLU A 99 14.70 -7.07 -17.63
CA GLU A 99 15.78 -6.27 -18.21
C GLU A 99 16.87 -6.04 -17.19
N LYS A 100 18.12 -6.38 -17.55
CA LYS A 100 19.27 -6.20 -16.67
C LYS A 100 19.38 -4.75 -16.22
N GLY A 101 19.44 -4.56 -14.89
CA GLY A 101 19.49 -3.24 -14.26
C GLY A 101 18.12 -2.54 -14.13
N LYS A 102 17.03 -3.21 -14.55
CA LYS A 102 15.64 -2.71 -14.43
C LYS A 102 14.67 -3.82 -14.04
N GLU A 103 15.21 -4.88 -13.43
CA GLU A 103 14.42 -6.00 -12.97
C GLU A 103 13.39 -5.53 -11.94
N CYS A 104 12.12 -5.78 -12.24
CA CYS A 104 11.04 -5.38 -11.33
C CYS A 104 9.77 -6.22 -11.47
N ILE A 105 9.02 -6.24 -10.38
CA ILE A 105 7.62 -6.67 -10.34
C ILE A 105 6.82 -5.45 -9.90
N GLU A 106 5.78 -5.11 -10.66
CA GLU A 106 4.90 -4.00 -10.34
C GLU A 106 3.45 -4.43 -10.43
N VAL A 107 2.67 -4.14 -9.40
CA VAL A 107 1.21 -4.22 -9.39
C VAL A 107 0.69 -2.80 -9.31
N SER A 108 -0.02 -2.34 -10.33
CA SER A 108 -0.49 -0.97 -10.40
C SER A 108 -1.99 -0.86 -10.62
N GLY A 109 -2.60 0.13 -9.98
CA GLY A 109 -3.93 0.61 -10.30
C GLY A 109 -3.93 1.44 -11.58
N SER A 110 -5.13 1.75 -12.07
CA SER A 110 -5.33 2.55 -13.29
C SER A 110 -4.79 3.98 -13.20
N GLU A 111 -4.75 4.53 -11.98
CA GLU A 111 -4.32 5.91 -11.77
C GLU A 111 -2.90 5.96 -11.17
N ASN A 112 -2.78 6.15 -9.88
CA ASN A 112 -1.52 6.56 -9.28
C ASN A 112 -0.94 5.56 -8.26
N MET A 113 -1.69 4.56 -7.83
CA MET A 113 -1.22 3.62 -6.81
C MET A 113 -0.46 2.45 -7.42
N ALA A 114 0.65 2.07 -6.78
CA ALA A 114 1.43 0.90 -7.16
C ALA A 114 2.09 0.22 -5.96
N TRP A 115 2.28 -1.08 -6.09
CA TRP A 115 3.23 -1.88 -5.33
C TRP A 115 4.35 -2.30 -6.28
N LYS A 116 5.59 -1.96 -5.95
CA LYS A 116 6.75 -2.20 -6.79
C LYS A 116 7.89 -2.85 -6.03
N LEU A 117 8.47 -3.89 -6.62
CA LEU A 117 9.67 -4.55 -6.16
C LEU A 117 10.77 -4.33 -7.21
N GLU A 118 11.90 -3.75 -6.81
CA GLU A 118 13.01 -3.39 -7.70
C GLU A 118 14.28 -4.10 -7.22
N GLU A 119 14.75 -5.10 -7.97
CA GLU A 119 15.89 -5.94 -7.59
C GLU A 119 17.20 -5.17 -7.54
N GLU A 120 17.53 -4.40 -8.57
CA GLU A 120 18.79 -3.65 -8.61
C GLU A 120 18.90 -2.64 -7.47
N LYS A 121 17.79 -1.97 -7.17
CA LYS A 121 17.72 -1.04 -6.07
C LYS A 121 17.58 -1.73 -4.71
N GLN A 122 17.31 -3.03 -4.70
CA GLN A 122 17.01 -3.84 -3.51
C GLN A 122 15.94 -3.18 -2.62
N ARG A 123 14.87 -2.70 -3.23
CA ARG A 123 13.80 -2.00 -2.54
C ARG A 123 12.41 -2.46 -2.94
N THR A 124 11.49 -2.33 -2.00
CA THR A 124 10.04 -2.49 -2.21
C THR A 124 9.33 -1.22 -1.78
N THR A 125 8.38 -0.78 -2.60
CA THR A 125 7.53 0.37 -2.33
C THR A 125 6.06 0.00 -2.50
N VAL A 126 5.21 0.52 -1.61
CA VAL A 126 3.74 0.48 -1.74
C VAL A 126 3.25 1.90 -1.54
N GLY A 127 2.62 2.50 -2.54
CA GLY A 127 2.18 3.89 -2.43
C GLY A 127 1.83 4.52 -3.76
N ASP A 128 1.83 5.85 -3.78
CA ASP A 128 1.63 6.57 -5.04
C ASP A 128 2.93 6.65 -5.86
N LYS A 129 2.78 6.74 -7.18
CA LYS A 129 3.89 6.80 -8.14
C LYS A 129 4.75 8.06 -7.99
N GLU A 130 4.25 9.08 -7.31
CA GLU A 130 4.95 10.33 -7.02
C GLU A 130 5.78 10.25 -5.73
N GLU A 131 5.72 9.11 -5.02
CA GLU A 131 6.41 8.86 -3.76
C GLU A 131 6.05 9.84 -2.61
N LYS A 132 4.85 10.45 -2.68
CA LYS A 132 4.36 11.40 -1.68
C LYS A 132 3.68 10.72 -0.49
N ASN A 133 3.05 9.56 -0.74
CA ASN A 133 2.47 8.69 0.28
C ASN A 133 2.94 7.27 -0.01
N LEU A 134 3.83 6.73 0.82
CA LEU A 134 4.40 5.41 0.59
C LEU A 134 4.84 4.69 1.86
N LEU A 135 4.88 3.38 1.77
CA LEU A 135 5.67 2.48 2.60
C LEU A 135 6.89 2.03 1.78
N LEU A 136 8.08 2.25 2.29
CA LEU A 136 9.35 1.88 1.66
C LEU A 136 10.12 0.91 2.55
N LEU A 137 10.58 -0.19 1.95
CA LEU A 137 11.63 -1.06 2.50
C LEU A 137 12.83 -1.01 1.55
N ASP A 138 13.94 -0.49 2.01
CA ASP A 138 15.18 -0.33 1.25
C ASP A 138 16.29 -1.14 1.93
N LYS A 139 16.57 -2.33 1.42
CA LYS A 139 17.60 -3.23 1.94
C LYS A 139 18.99 -2.65 1.73
N LYS A 140 19.24 -2.04 0.56
CA LYS A 140 20.55 -1.51 0.19
C LYS A 140 21.04 -0.43 1.17
N ASN A 141 20.11 0.42 1.64
CA ASN A 141 20.41 1.51 2.56
C ASN A 141 19.99 1.21 4.01
N GLY A 142 19.45 0.01 4.29
CA GLY A 142 18.98 -0.38 5.62
C GLY A 142 17.85 0.48 6.14
N LYS A 143 16.92 0.94 5.28
CA LYS A 143 15.84 1.87 5.63
C LYS A 143 14.47 1.23 5.54
N ALA A 144 13.62 1.53 6.52
CA ALA A 144 12.18 1.32 6.47
C ALA A 144 11.50 2.68 6.74
N GLN A 145 10.63 3.13 5.85
CA GLN A 145 10.00 4.45 5.93
C GLN A 145 8.51 4.39 5.63
N ILE A 146 7.74 5.17 6.38
CA ILE A 146 6.35 5.51 6.06
C ILE A 146 6.34 7.02 5.83
N VAL A 147 5.88 7.44 4.66
CA VAL A 147 5.76 8.85 4.27
C VAL A 147 4.32 9.17 3.96
N SER A 148 3.84 10.31 4.41
CA SER A 148 2.50 10.82 4.07
C SER A 148 2.52 12.34 3.99
N GLN A 149 1.71 12.91 3.09
CA GLN A 149 1.58 14.35 2.92
C GLN A 149 0.77 15.04 4.03
N SER A 150 -0.10 14.32 4.71
CA SER A 150 -1.01 14.91 5.69
C SER A 150 -0.86 14.36 7.09
N SER A 151 -0.98 13.06 7.28
CA SER A 151 -0.82 12.42 8.58
C SER A 151 -0.47 10.95 8.45
N ILE A 152 0.20 10.43 9.48
CA ILE A 152 0.43 9.00 9.71
C ILE A 152 -0.25 8.67 11.02
N ARG A 153 -1.18 7.70 11.03
CA ARG A 153 -1.86 7.20 12.22
C ARG A 153 -1.66 5.71 12.39
N LEU A 154 -1.16 5.32 13.54
CA LEU A 154 -1.09 3.95 14.01
C LEU A 154 -2.11 3.78 15.12
N GLU A 155 -3.01 2.83 15.01
CA GLU A 155 -4.11 2.64 15.95
C GLU A 155 -4.29 1.16 16.29
N CYS A 156 -4.47 0.88 17.57
CA CYS A 156 -4.80 -0.44 18.07
C CYS A 156 -5.72 -0.31 19.30
N GLY A 157 -6.98 -0.69 19.15
CA GLY A 157 -7.99 -0.58 20.19
C GLY A 157 -8.11 0.86 20.72
N LYS A 158 -7.76 1.08 21.99
CA LYS A 158 -7.82 2.40 22.63
C LYS A 158 -6.53 3.22 22.54
N SER A 159 -5.49 2.68 21.86
CA SER A 159 -4.18 3.32 21.75
C SER A 159 -3.93 3.81 20.34
N SER A 160 -3.42 5.03 20.19
CA SER A 160 -3.04 5.59 18.89
C SER A 160 -1.81 6.49 18.99
N LEU A 161 -1.02 6.48 17.92
CA LEU A 161 0.05 7.44 17.64
C LEU A 161 -0.27 8.13 16.32
N GLU A 162 -0.34 9.45 16.33
CA GLU A 162 -0.61 10.27 15.15
C GLU A 162 0.49 11.31 14.96
N LEU A 163 1.07 11.33 13.76
CA LEU A 163 2.01 12.34 13.30
C LEU A 163 1.30 13.22 12.28
N LYS A 164 1.26 14.53 12.49
CA LYS A 164 0.55 15.50 11.63
C LYS A 164 1.51 16.37 10.84
N LYS A 165 1.06 16.85 9.69
CA LYS A 165 1.81 17.75 8.81
C LYS A 165 2.25 19.04 9.49
N ASP A 166 1.50 19.54 10.46
CA ASP A 166 1.82 20.74 11.23
C ASP A 166 2.94 20.56 12.26
N GLY A 167 3.55 19.38 12.32
CA GLY A 167 4.60 19.02 13.27
C GLY A 167 4.07 18.52 14.62
N THR A 168 2.76 18.34 14.78
CA THR A 168 2.17 17.81 16.00
C THR A 168 2.29 16.29 16.04
N ILE A 169 2.71 15.75 17.19
CA ILE A 169 2.67 14.32 17.50
C ILE A 169 1.71 14.13 18.67
N VAL A 170 0.71 13.25 18.48
CA VAL A 170 -0.26 12.88 19.51
C VAL A 170 -0.10 11.41 19.84
N LEU A 171 0.15 11.11 21.11
CA LEU A 171 0.11 9.76 21.66
C LEU A 171 -1.06 9.69 22.64
N GLN A 172 -2.03 8.81 22.38
CA GLN A 172 -3.20 8.59 23.22
C GLN A 172 -3.28 7.13 23.61
N CYS A 173 -3.35 6.85 24.91
CA CYS A 173 -3.47 5.50 25.45
C CYS A 173 -4.00 5.57 26.90
N GLU A 174 -4.47 4.44 27.42
CA GLU A 174 -4.87 4.33 28.84
C GLU A 174 -3.65 4.28 29.77
N GLN A 175 -2.56 3.63 29.34
CA GLN A 175 -1.33 3.52 30.11
C GLN A 175 -0.12 3.66 29.18
N LEU A 176 0.80 4.55 29.53
CA LEU A 176 2.09 4.70 28.89
C LEU A 176 3.21 4.30 29.84
N LYS A 177 4.02 3.31 29.48
CA LYS A 177 5.23 2.90 30.21
C LYS A 177 6.46 3.17 29.36
N LEU A 178 7.39 3.96 29.88
CA LEU A 178 8.67 4.26 29.24
C LEU A 178 9.80 3.68 30.11
N GLU A 179 10.52 2.69 29.60
CA GLU A 179 11.71 2.11 30.21
C GLU A 179 12.90 2.29 29.31
N ALA A 180 13.93 2.96 29.77
CA ALA A 180 15.15 3.16 29.02
C ALA A 180 16.33 3.41 29.97
N LYS A 181 17.56 3.15 29.50
CA LYS A 181 18.79 3.53 30.23
C LYS A 181 18.83 5.04 30.50
N THR A 182 18.31 5.85 29.60
CA THR A 182 18.21 7.32 29.72
C THR A 182 16.95 7.80 29.04
N VAL A 183 16.16 8.63 29.72
CA VAL A 183 15.02 9.36 29.17
C VAL A 183 15.33 10.85 29.28
N GLN A 184 15.25 11.58 28.16
CA GLN A 184 15.43 13.02 28.10
C GLN A 184 14.21 13.69 27.49
N ILE A 185 13.59 14.63 28.20
CA ILE A 185 12.44 15.41 27.74
C ILE A 185 12.86 16.89 27.71
N GLN A 186 12.86 17.50 26.52
CA GLN A 186 13.27 18.87 26.32
C GLN A 186 12.23 19.65 25.49
N GLY A 187 11.66 20.69 26.03
CA GLY A 187 10.83 21.65 25.32
C GLY A 187 11.56 23.01 25.21
N ARG A 188 11.62 23.57 23.99
CA ARG A 188 12.27 24.89 23.78
C ARG A 188 11.55 26.02 24.51
N THR A 189 10.23 25.98 24.55
CA THR A 189 9.39 27.04 25.16
C THR A 189 8.76 26.58 26.44
N LYS A 190 8.23 25.35 26.49
CA LYS A 190 7.49 24.86 27.64
C LYS A 190 7.49 23.32 27.68
N VAL A 191 7.63 22.78 28.88
CA VAL A 191 7.28 21.42 29.23
C VAL A 191 6.18 21.47 30.27
N GLN A 192 5.08 20.76 30.08
CA GLN A 192 3.96 20.74 31.01
C GLN A 192 3.59 19.31 31.34
N ILE A 193 3.57 18.96 32.62
CA ILE A 193 3.16 17.67 33.13
C ILE A 193 1.97 17.90 34.06
N LYS A 194 0.85 17.20 33.82
CA LYS A 194 -0.37 17.29 34.62
C LYS A 194 -0.89 15.91 34.95
N GLY A 195 -1.33 15.66 36.14
CA GLY A 195 -1.96 14.45 36.62
C GLY A 195 -2.71 14.71 37.91
N GLN A 196 -3.51 13.75 38.34
CA GLN A 196 -4.12 13.78 39.68
C GLN A 196 -3.04 13.59 40.74
N GLU A 197 -2.06 12.77 40.47
CA GLU A 197 -0.89 12.54 41.29
C GLU A 197 0.37 12.58 40.42
N LEU A 198 1.44 13.14 40.92
CA LEU A 198 2.77 13.14 40.30
C LEU A 198 3.81 12.75 41.34
N THR A 199 4.48 11.61 41.10
CA THR A 199 5.59 11.11 41.91
C THR A 199 6.89 11.26 41.14
N LEU A 200 7.92 11.84 41.75
CA LEU A 200 9.27 11.94 41.22
C LEU A 200 10.24 11.31 42.21
N GLU A 201 10.87 10.23 41.83
CA GLU A 201 11.82 9.48 42.66
C GLU A 201 13.18 9.38 41.95
N GLY A 202 14.24 9.62 42.68
CA GLY A 202 15.61 9.41 42.22
C GLY A 202 16.43 8.70 43.29
N THR A 203 17.03 7.56 42.97
CA THR A 203 17.85 6.78 43.92
C THR A 203 19.10 7.53 44.39
N THR A 204 19.66 8.39 43.56
CA THR A 204 20.86 9.18 43.88
C THR A 204 20.50 10.65 44.13
N GLY A 205 19.41 11.16 43.54
CA GLY A 205 19.00 12.54 43.74
C GLY A 205 17.94 13.00 42.73
N VAL A 206 17.20 14.00 43.09
CA VAL A 206 16.29 14.78 42.24
C VAL A 206 16.73 16.23 42.30
N SER A 207 17.02 16.86 41.18
CA SER A 207 17.41 18.27 41.09
C SER A 207 16.35 19.09 40.36
N LEU A 208 15.91 20.17 40.97
CA LEU A 208 15.00 21.16 40.39
C LEU A 208 15.73 22.53 40.36
N ALA A 209 16.04 23.02 39.18
CA ALA A 209 16.78 24.30 39.02
C ALA A 209 16.06 25.19 38.01
N GLY A 210 15.97 26.47 38.32
CA GLY A 210 15.42 27.51 37.43
C GLY A 210 16.37 28.71 37.39
N LYS A 211 16.71 29.22 36.20
CA LYS A 211 17.53 30.41 36.05
C LYS A 211 16.87 31.69 36.52
N GLY A 212 15.53 31.73 36.53
CA GLY A 212 14.76 32.84 37.03
C GLY A 212 14.10 32.51 38.38
N GLN A 213 13.05 31.74 38.36
CA GLN A 213 12.28 31.42 39.57
C GLN A 213 11.88 29.93 39.58
N VAL A 214 12.01 29.30 40.72
CA VAL A 214 11.35 28.03 41.04
C VAL A 214 10.21 28.33 42.02
N LYS A 215 8.95 28.10 41.65
CA LYS A 215 7.79 28.28 42.48
C LYS A 215 7.19 26.94 42.85
N VAL A 216 7.10 26.67 44.12
CA VAL A 216 6.39 25.54 44.70
C VAL A 216 5.20 26.10 45.52
N SER A 217 4.00 25.67 45.20
CA SER A 217 2.79 26.11 45.93
C SER A 217 1.81 24.97 46.08
N SER A 218 1.12 24.94 47.22
CA SER A 218 0.07 23.96 47.51
C SER A 218 -1.16 24.73 48.07
N LYS A 219 -2.37 24.22 47.79
CA LYS A 219 -3.59 24.70 48.45
C LYS A 219 -3.77 24.05 49.85
N GLY A 220 -3.07 22.95 50.11
CA GLY A 220 -3.04 22.26 51.39
C GLY A 220 -1.64 22.34 52.03
N PRO A 221 -1.31 21.48 52.98
CA PRO A 221 0.02 21.46 53.61
C PRO A 221 1.14 21.16 52.62
N LEU A 222 2.23 21.93 52.70
CA LEU A 222 3.48 21.60 52.04
C LEU A 222 4.42 20.98 53.10
N LYS A 223 4.77 19.70 52.95
CA LYS A 223 5.69 18.99 53.86
C LYS A 223 7.05 18.86 53.20
N LEU A 224 8.08 19.40 53.84
CA LEU A 224 9.47 19.23 53.50
C LEU A 224 10.15 18.46 54.62
N SER A 225 10.83 17.36 54.33
CA SER A 225 11.57 16.59 55.33
C SER A 225 12.89 16.13 54.76
N GLY A 226 13.93 16.22 55.53
CA GLY A 226 15.30 15.78 55.17
C GLY A 226 16.21 15.85 56.40
N ALA A 227 17.37 15.17 56.35
CA ALA A 227 18.36 15.25 57.41
C ALA A 227 18.90 16.70 57.58
N MET A 228 18.88 17.48 56.52
CA MET A 228 19.27 18.89 56.52
C MET A 228 18.43 19.65 55.47
N ILE A 229 17.88 20.81 55.82
CA ILE A 229 17.18 21.72 54.94
C ILE A 229 17.85 23.07 55.02
N HIS A 230 18.40 23.55 53.91
CA HIS A 230 18.98 24.90 53.81
C HIS A 230 17.96 25.81 53.12
N LEU A 231 17.63 26.90 53.74
CA LEU A 231 16.78 27.97 53.21
C LEU A 231 17.63 29.26 53.22
N ASN A 232 17.87 29.85 52.04
CA ASN A 232 18.60 31.09 51.89
C ASN A 232 17.65 32.27 51.70
#